data_eec5a36aacd9dad2c99c26f3cf806e52
#
_entry.id   eec5a36aacd9dad2c99c26f3cf806e52
#
_cell.length_a   1.000
_cell.length_b   1.000
_cell.length_c   1.000
_cell.angle_alpha   90.00
_cell.angle_beta   90.00
_cell.angle_gamma   90.00
#
_symmetry.space_group_name_H-M   'P 1'
#
loop_
_entity.id
_entity.type
_entity.pdbx_description
1 polymer ?
#
loop_
_entity_poly.entity_id
_entity_poly.type
_entity_poly.pdbx_seq_one_letter_code
_entity_poly.pdbx_strand_id
1 'polypeptide(L)'
;MVLMAQEFSYRYPIIDGQGNWGSTDDPKSFAAMRYTESRLKPYAKTLLQELGEGTVEWIPNFDGTLKEPVVMPARQPNILLNGTTGIAVGMSTDIPPHNLTEVAKGLIQLLDDPDTTLGKLMKNIKGPDFPTGGELVSSRSDIRNIYKTGNGTLKLRAKYTEEGDEIIITDLP
;
A
#
# COMPACT_ATOMS: atom_id res chain seq x y z
N MET A 1 -13.32 4.91 -1.90
CA MET A 1 -13.55 3.74 -2.78
C MET A 1 -12.70 3.84 -4.05
N VAL A 2 -12.69 4.95 -4.78
CA VAL A 2 -11.93 5.11 -6.04
C VAL A 2 -10.46 4.72 -5.88
N LEU A 3 -9.71 5.34 -4.97
CA LEU A 3 -8.30 5.01 -4.74
C LEU A 3 -8.04 3.53 -4.46
N MET A 4 -8.95 2.85 -3.74
CA MET A 4 -8.84 1.43 -3.41
C MET A 4 -9.08 0.49 -4.61
N ALA A 5 -9.66 0.99 -5.70
CA ALA A 5 -9.89 0.26 -6.93
C ALA A 5 -8.81 0.52 -7.98
N GLN A 6 -8.10 1.64 -7.89
CA GLN A 6 -7.05 2.03 -8.84
C GLN A 6 -5.78 1.22 -8.62
N GLU A 7 -5.36 0.47 -9.62
CA GLU A 7 -4.14 -0.36 -9.56
C GLU A 7 -2.84 0.46 -9.56
N PHE A 8 -2.92 1.71 -10.00
CA PHE A 8 -1.81 2.66 -9.93
C PHE A 8 -1.75 3.44 -8.60
N SER A 9 -2.81 3.40 -7.77
CA SER A 9 -2.84 4.05 -6.46
C SER A 9 -2.50 3.10 -5.30
N TYR A 10 -2.92 1.84 -5.43
CA TYR A 10 -2.73 0.81 -4.40
C TYR A 10 -1.89 -0.34 -4.93
N ARG A 11 -0.81 -0.70 -4.22
CA ARG A 11 0.03 -1.85 -4.57
C ARG A 11 -0.75 -3.17 -4.55
N TYR A 12 -1.70 -3.28 -3.61
CA TYR A 12 -2.63 -4.40 -3.46
C TYR A 12 -4.06 -3.85 -3.38
N PRO A 13 -4.73 -3.59 -4.51
CA PRO A 13 -6.07 -3.03 -4.53
C PRO A 13 -7.07 -3.92 -3.76
N ILE A 14 -7.94 -3.26 -2.99
CA ILE A 14 -8.94 -3.90 -2.13
C ILE A 14 -10.26 -4.07 -2.88
N ILE A 15 -10.55 -3.15 -3.78
CA ILE A 15 -11.78 -3.11 -4.57
C ILE A 15 -11.46 -3.57 -6.00
N ASP A 16 -12.31 -4.45 -6.53
CA ASP A 16 -12.39 -4.80 -7.93
C ASP A 16 -13.47 -3.91 -8.56
N GLY A 17 -13.05 -2.97 -9.39
CA GLY A 17 -13.91 -1.98 -10.02
C GLY A 17 -14.18 -2.31 -11.48
N GLN A 18 -15.44 -2.24 -11.90
CA GLN A 18 -15.83 -2.34 -13.30
C GLN A 18 -16.37 -0.99 -13.79
N GLY A 19 -15.91 -0.56 -14.95
CA GLY A 19 -16.19 0.76 -15.52
C GLY A 19 -14.99 1.69 -15.48
N ASN A 20 -15.23 2.99 -15.64
CA ASN A 20 -14.15 3.98 -15.59
C ASN A 20 -13.87 4.43 -14.15
N TRP A 21 -12.72 4.02 -13.63
CA TRP A 21 -12.20 4.37 -12.31
C TRP A 21 -11.01 5.35 -12.37
N GLY A 22 -10.80 6.01 -13.54
CA GLY A 22 -9.66 6.86 -13.80
C GLY A 22 -8.49 6.12 -14.44
N SER A 23 -7.48 6.87 -14.84
CA SER A 23 -6.24 6.37 -15.44
C SER A 23 -5.03 7.03 -14.79
N THR A 24 -3.84 6.55 -15.09
CA THR A 24 -2.59 7.17 -14.65
C THR A 24 -2.45 8.61 -15.13
N ASP A 25 -2.95 8.90 -16.34
CA ASP A 25 -2.88 10.24 -16.94
C ASP A 25 -3.91 11.20 -16.33
N ASP A 26 -5.08 10.67 -15.92
CA ASP A 26 -6.14 11.45 -15.29
C ASP A 26 -6.80 10.65 -14.15
N PRO A 27 -6.16 10.59 -12.99
CA PRO A 27 -6.63 9.79 -11.87
C PRO A 27 -7.92 10.30 -11.22
N LYS A 28 -8.32 11.53 -11.54
CA LYS A 28 -9.55 12.16 -11.01
C LYS A 28 -10.73 12.08 -11.97
N SER A 29 -10.53 11.69 -13.22
CA SER A 29 -11.57 11.55 -14.24
C SER A 29 -12.19 10.16 -14.18
N PHE A 30 -12.92 9.87 -13.12
CA PHE A 30 -13.69 8.64 -12.97
C PHE A 30 -15.19 8.89 -13.18
N ALA A 31 -15.90 7.86 -13.63
CA ALA A 31 -17.34 7.96 -13.89
C ALA A 31 -18.16 8.15 -12.59
N ALA A 32 -19.36 8.71 -12.73
CA ALA A 32 -20.30 8.75 -11.63
C ALA A 32 -20.68 7.32 -11.17
N MET A 33 -20.95 7.15 -9.88
CA MET A 33 -21.19 5.83 -9.26
C MET A 33 -22.33 5.02 -9.92
N ARG A 34 -23.26 5.68 -10.61
CA ARG A 34 -24.34 5.01 -11.34
C ARG A 34 -23.89 4.29 -12.62
N TYR A 35 -22.64 4.52 -13.05
CA TYR A 35 -22.03 3.90 -14.24
C TYR A 35 -20.92 2.91 -13.89
N THR A 36 -20.67 2.67 -12.60
CA THR A 36 -19.60 1.80 -12.14
C THR A 36 -20.14 0.72 -11.22
N GLU A 37 -19.50 -0.43 -11.25
CA GLU A 37 -19.75 -1.52 -10.31
C GLU A 37 -18.48 -1.74 -9.45
N SER A 38 -18.68 -2.20 -8.23
CA SER A 38 -17.57 -2.50 -7.33
C SER A 38 -17.85 -3.72 -6.47
N ARG A 39 -16.82 -4.52 -6.25
CA ARG A 39 -16.84 -5.67 -5.34
C ARG A 39 -15.51 -5.80 -4.62
N LEU A 40 -15.48 -6.57 -3.54
CA LEU A 40 -14.24 -6.84 -2.82
C LEU A 40 -13.34 -7.79 -3.62
N LYS A 41 -12.05 -7.42 -3.78
CA LYS A 41 -11.03 -8.35 -4.29
C LYS A 41 -10.77 -9.46 -3.25
N PRO A 42 -10.24 -10.62 -3.67
CA PRO A 42 -9.85 -11.69 -2.73
C PRO A 42 -8.93 -11.23 -1.60
N TYR A 43 -8.03 -10.29 -1.89
CA TYR A 43 -7.15 -9.68 -0.89
C TYR A 43 -7.91 -9.00 0.26
N ALA A 44 -9.03 -8.33 -0.04
CA ALA A 44 -9.86 -7.69 0.99
C ALA A 44 -10.41 -8.68 2.03
N LYS A 45 -10.64 -9.94 1.65
CA LYS A 45 -11.10 -10.98 2.57
C LYS A 45 -10.12 -11.21 3.71
N THR A 46 -8.83 -11.11 3.46
CA THR A 46 -7.78 -11.30 4.48
C THR A 46 -7.76 -10.18 5.52
N LEU A 47 -8.34 -9.02 5.20
CA LEU A 47 -8.50 -7.90 6.13
C LEU A 47 -9.73 -8.07 7.03
N LEU A 48 -10.73 -8.84 6.60
CA LEU A 48 -12.05 -8.92 7.23
C LEU A 48 -12.34 -10.30 7.87
N GLN A 49 -11.49 -11.30 7.58
CA GLN A 49 -11.78 -12.70 7.87
C GLN A 49 -12.05 -13.00 9.36
N GLU A 50 -11.43 -12.25 10.25
CA GLU A 50 -11.52 -12.47 11.70
C GLU A 50 -12.52 -11.56 12.43
N LEU A 51 -13.38 -10.84 11.69
CA LEU A 51 -14.38 -9.93 12.28
C LEU A 51 -15.33 -10.61 13.27
N GLY A 52 -15.64 -11.89 13.06
CA GLY A 52 -16.52 -12.68 13.94
C GLY A 52 -15.83 -13.34 15.13
N GLU A 53 -14.52 -13.18 15.28
CA GLU A 53 -13.70 -13.92 16.25
C GLU A 53 -13.38 -13.11 17.53
N GLY A 54 -14.05 -11.97 17.73
CA GLY A 54 -13.83 -11.12 18.91
C GLY A 54 -12.49 -10.37 18.91
N THR A 55 -11.88 -10.21 17.75
CA THR A 55 -10.57 -9.57 17.56
C THR A 55 -10.61 -8.05 17.54
N VAL A 56 -11.79 -7.46 17.42
CA VAL A 56 -11.99 -6.01 17.29
C VAL A 56 -13.15 -5.53 18.15
N GLU A 57 -13.07 -4.26 18.55
CA GLU A 57 -14.18 -3.57 19.20
C GLU A 57 -15.20 -3.08 18.16
N TRP A 58 -16.47 -3.03 18.57
CA TRP A 58 -17.58 -2.61 17.72
C TRP A 58 -18.24 -1.37 18.31
N ILE A 59 -18.49 -0.38 17.47
CA ILE A 59 -19.23 0.84 17.83
C ILE A 59 -20.52 0.93 17.02
N PRO A 60 -21.54 1.68 17.48
CA PRO A 60 -22.69 1.99 16.66
C PRO A 60 -22.27 2.75 15.39
N ASN A 61 -22.94 2.43 14.27
CA ASN A 61 -22.80 3.23 13.04
C ASN A 61 -23.46 4.61 13.21
N PHE A 62 -23.42 5.44 12.15
CA PHE A 62 -23.88 6.83 12.21
C PHE A 62 -25.31 6.99 12.75
N ASP A 63 -26.27 6.15 12.36
CA ASP A 63 -27.67 6.20 12.80
C ASP A 63 -27.99 5.30 14.00
N GLY A 64 -27.00 4.57 14.51
CA GLY A 64 -27.14 3.66 15.66
C GLY A 64 -27.94 2.38 15.38
N THR A 65 -28.33 2.12 14.13
CA THR A 65 -29.14 0.94 13.76
C THR A 65 -28.31 -0.33 13.66
N LEU A 66 -27.04 -0.20 13.32
CA LEU A 66 -26.07 -1.29 13.16
C LEU A 66 -24.80 -1.02 13.96
N LYS A 67 -23.91 -1.99 13.98
CA LYS A 67 -22.55 -1.82 14.54
C LYS A 67 -21.51 -1.96 13.46
N GLU A 68 -20.43 -1.22 13.59
CA GLU A 68 -19.27 -1.29 12.73
C GLU A 68 -17.98 -1.52 13.54
N PRO A 69 -16.97 -2.22 12.99
CA PRO A 69 -15.71 -2.43 13.69
C PRO A 69 -14.91 -1.12 13.73
N VAL A 70 -14.30 -0.83 14.89
CA VAL A 70 -13.42 0.34 15.05
C VAL A 70 -12.22 0.27 14.10
N VAL A 71 -11.68 -0.93 13.89
CA VAL A 71 -10.57 -1.22 12.98
C VAL A 71 -10.81 -2.57 12.30
N MET A 72 -10.20 -2.78 11.14
CA MET A 72 -10.20 -4.10 10.51
C MET A 72 -9.19 -5.02 11.20
N PRO A 73 -9.51 -6.31 11.44
CA PRO A 73 -8.63 -7.26 12.13
C PRO A 73 -7.43 -7.76 11.31
N ALA A 74 -7.18 -7.21 10.19
CA ALA A 74 -6.14 -7.47 9.20
C ALA A 74 -5.08 -8.55 9.57
N ARG A 75 -5.08 -9.69 8.90
CA ARG A 75 -4.11 -10.78 9.09
C ARG A 75 -2.68 -10.42 8.69
N GLN A 76 -2.52 -9.40 7.87
CA GLN A 76 -1.23 -8.90 7.39
C GLN A 76 -1.12 -7.40 7.65
N PRO A 77 0.09 -6.86 7.77
CA PRO A 77 0.31 -5.44 8.04
C PRO A 77 0.02 -4.59 6.79
N ASN A 78 -1.27 -4.37 6.52
CA ASN A 78 -1.72 -3.64 5.33
C ASN A 78 -1.12 -2.23 5.24
N ILE A 79 -0.82 -1.61 6.41
CA ILE A 79 -0.12 -0.32 6.48
C ILE A 79 1.26 -0.34 5.79
N LEU A 80 1.96 -1.47 5.82
CA LEU A 80 3.24 -1.63 5.09
C LEU A 80 3.00 -2.05 3.64
N LEU A 81 1.98 -2.85 3.37
CA LEU A 81 1.75 -3.40 2.04
C LEU A 81 1.22 -2.35 1.06
N ASN A 82 0.25 -1.56 1.48
CA ASN A 82 -0.32 -0.48 0.65
C ASN A 82 0.20 0.91 1.01
N GLY A 83 0.95 1.03 2.10
CA GLY A 83 1.33 2.33 2.62
C GLY A 83 0.15 3.11 3.18
N THR A 84 0.40 4.33 3.59
CA THR A 84 -0.62 5.28 4.00
C THR A 84 -0.09 6.70 3.93
N THR A 85 -0.96 7.63 3.56
CA THR A 85 -0.68 9.07 3.62
C THR A 85 -1.74 9.75 4.47
N GLY A 86 -1.34 10.72 5.26
CA GLY A 86 -2.27 11.48 6.09
C GLY A 86 -1.68 12.83 6.48
N ILE A 87 -2.52 13.85 6.48
CA ILE A 87 -2.15 15.21 6.84
C ILE A 87 -2.98 15.62 8.04
N ALA A 88 -2.29 15.98 9.13
CA ALA A 88 -2.89 16.53 10.34
C ALA A 88 -2.29 17.90 10.68
N VAL A 89 -2.86 18.57 11.66
CA VAL A 89 -2.30 19.84 12.13
C VAL A 89 -0.98 19.56 12.85
N GLY A 90 0.11 20.11 12.31
CA GLY A 90 1.44 20.00 12.89
C GLY A 90 2.20 18.71 12.59
N MET A 91 1.59 17.72 11.90
CA MET A 91 2.28 16.50 11.49
C MET A 91 1.69 15.89 10.21
N SER A 92 2.48 15.11 9.50
CA SER A 92 2.04 14.32 8.35
C SER A 92 2.66 12.94 8.38
N THR A 93 1.97 11.98 7.77
CA THR A 93 2.45 10.62 7.58
C THR A 93 2.49 10.31 6.10
N ASP A 94 3.56 9.68 5.66
CA ASP A 94 3.72 9.19 4.30
C ASP A 94 4.52 7.89 4.33
N ILE A 95 3.83 6.77 4.50
CA ILE A 95 4.42 5.43 4.53
C ILE A 95 4.28 4.81 3.16
N PRO A 96 5.40 4.51 2.47
CA PRO A 96 5.36 3.90 1.16
C PRO A 96 4.94 2.42 1.21
N PRO A 97 4.37 1.88 0.12
CA PRO A 97 4.01 0.46 0.02
C PRO A 97 5.25 -0.43 -0.10
N HIS A 98 5.08 -1.73 0.25
CA HIS A 98 6.15 -2.74 0.25
C HIS A 98 5.69 -4.05 -0.38
N ASN A 99 6.64 -4.84 -0.81
CA ASN A 99 6.37 -6.16 -1.41
C ASN A 99 5.88 -7.17 -0.37
N LEU A 100 4.73 -7.83 -0.67
CA LEU A 100 4.09 -8.80 0.22
C LEU A 100 5.04 -9.95 0.61
N THR A 101 5.78 -10.50 -0.36
CA THR A 101 6.68 -11.62 -0.10
C THR A 101 7.84 -11.21 0.80
N GLU A 102 8.39 -10.02 0.61
CA GLU A 102 9.46 -9.46 1.44
C GLU A 102 8.98 -9.19 2.87
N VAL A 103 7.79 -8.57 3.00
CA VAL A 103 7.17 -8.31 4.31
C VAL A 103 6.84 -9.62 5.04
N ALA A 104 6.26 -10.62 4.34
CA ALA A 104 5.98 -11.93 4.96
C ALA A 104 7.25 -12.61 5.47
N LYS A 105 8.35 -12.59 4.71
CA LYS A 105 9.65 -13.12 5.16
C LYS A 105 10.19 -12.35 6.37
N GLY A 106 10.02 -11.01 6.39
CA GLY A 106 10.40 -10.18 7.53
C GLY A 106 9.59 -10.50 8.78
N LEU A 107 8.29 -10.74 8.65
CA LEU A 107 7.42 -11.15 9.75
C LEU A 107 7.79 -12.53 10.30
N ILE A 108 8.02 -13.53 9.45
CA ILE A 108 8.46 -14.86 9.87
C ILE A 108 9.76 -14.74 10.66
N GLN A 109 10.72 -13.97 10.14
CA GLN A 109 11.99 -13.75 10.84
C GLN A 109 11.79 -13.08 12.21
N LEU A 110 10.85 -12.14 12.33
CA LEU A 110 10.57 -11.45 13.59
C LEU A 110 9.85 -12.37 14.60
N LEU A 111 9.04 -13.31 14.13
CA LEU A 111 8.41 -14.32 14.97
C LEU A 111 9.45 -15.34 15.51
N ASP A 112 10.41 -15.73 14.68
CA ASP A 112 11.47 -16.66 15.06
C ASP A 112 12.53 -16.00 15.99
N ASP A 113 12.81 -14.70 15.78
CA ASP A 113 13.78 -13.90 16.54
C ASP A 113 13.19 -12.51 16.83
N PRO A 114 12.40 -12.34 17.94
CA PRO A 114 11.80 -11.05 18.31
C PRO A 114 12.80 -9.91 18.52
N ASP A 115 14.04 -10.24 18.87
CA ASP A 115 15.14 -9.27 19.06
C ASP A 115 15.91 -8.98 17.77
N THR A 116 15.36 -9.38 16.64
CA THR A 116 15.97 -9.17 15.33
C THR A 116 16.24 -7.69 15.06
N THR A 117 17.43 -7.37 14.56
CA THR A 117 17.82 -5.99 14.27
C THR A 117 17.27 -5.50 12.94
N LEU A 118 17.12 -4.18 12.79
CA LEU A 118 16.75 -3.55 11.50
C LEU A 118 17.64 -4.03 10.33
N GLY A 119 18.95 -4.17 10.57
CA GLY A 119 19.87 -4.62 9.53
C GLY A 119 19.62 -6.07 9.07
N LYS A 120 19.13 -6.94 9.97
CA LYS A 120 18.72 -8.30 9.61
C LYS A 120 17.39 -8.28 8.83
N LEU A 121 16.38 -7.50 9.27
CA LEU A 121 15.09 -7.35 8.57
C LEU A 121 15.27 -6.82 7.15
N MET A 122 16.16 -5.85 6.95
CA MET A 122 16.47 -5.29 5.63
C MET A 122 17.19 -6.25 4.67
N LYS A 123 17.53 -7.46 5.09
CA LYS A 123 17.95 -8.51 4.15
C LYS A 123 16.75 -9.08 3.40
N ASN A 124 15.59 -9.12 4.04
CA ASN A 124 14.33 -9.57 3.47
C ASN A 124 13.55 -8.40 2.85
N ILE A 125 13.37 -7.29 3.58
CA ILE A 125 12.67 -6.08 3.13
C ILE A 125 13.72 -5.11 2.61
N LYS A 126 13.87 -5.06 1.29
CA LYS A 126 14.96 -4.28 0.64
C LYS A 126 14.66 -2.81 0.54
N GLY A 127 13.39 -2.45 0.39
CA GLY A 127 12.91 -1.10 0.22
C GLY A 127 11.43 -1.07 -0.17
N PRO A 128 10.87 0.12 -0.38
CA PRO A 128 9.54 0.29 -0.92
C PRO A 128 9.35 -0.35 -2.30
N ASP A 129 8.11 -0.77 -2.57
CA ASP A 129 7.67 -1.39 -3.81
C ASP A 129 6.39 -0.69 -4.29
N PHE A 130 6.52 0.20 -5.26
CA PHE A 130 5.44 1.08 -5.72
C PHE A 130 4.53 0.39 -6.75
N PRO A 131 3.23 0.73 -6.82
CA PRO A 131 2.26 0.06 -7.68
C PRO A 131 2.54 0.25 -9.17
N THR A 132 3.08 1.40 -9.56
CA THR A 132 3.38 1.75 -10.96
C THR A 132 4.76 1.27 -11.42
N GLY A 133 5.56 0.70 -10.52
CA GLY A 133 6.92 0.27 -10.83
C GLY A 133 7.94 1.41 -10.67
N GLY A 134 8.71 1.65 -11.73
CA GLY A 134 9.82 2.60 -11.65
C GLY A 134 11.05 2.02 -10.97
N GLU A 135 12.05 2.86 -10.72
CA GLU A 135 13.29 2.47 -10.08
C GLU A 135 13.59 3.34 -8.86
N LEU A 136 13.80 2.70 -7.71
CA LEU A 136 14.23 3.37 -6.49
C LEU A 136 15.74 3.66 -6.55
N VAL A 137 16.10 4.93 -6.71
CA VAL A 137 17.50 5.38 -6.90
C VAL A 137 18.20 5.72 -5.59
N SER A 138 17.42 5.83 -4.50
CA SER A 138 17.98 6.10 -3.16
C SER A 138 18.95 5.01 -2.73
N SER A 139 20.06 5.41 -2.12
CA SER A 139 21.08 4.48 -1.65
C SER A 139 20.52 3.58 -0.53
N ARG A 140 21.09 2.39 -0.38
CA ARG A 140 20.70 1.47 0.70
C ARG A 140 20.93 2.07 2.10
N SER A 141 21.92 2.96 2.23
CA SER A 141 22.18 3.70 3.48
C SER A 141 21.07 4.70 3.78
N ASP A 142 20.56 5.40 2.76
CA ASP A 142 19.46 6.37 2.92
C ASP A 142 18.17 5.66 3.30
N ILE A 143 17.83 4.56 2.59
CA ILE A 143 16.66 3.74 2.92
C ILE A 143 16.76 3.22 4.36
N ARG A 144 17.93 2.74 4.78
CA ARG A 144 18.15 2.29 6.16
C ARG A 144 17.96 3.41 7.18
N ASN A 145 18.45 4.62 6.86
CA ASN A 145 18.27 5.77 7.73
C ASN A 145 16.79 6.16 7.86
N ILE A 146 16.05 6.13 6.74
CA ILE A 146 14.59 6.37 6.73
C ILE A 146 13.87 5.35 7.62
N TYR A 147 14.15 4.07 7.47
CA TYR A 147 13.54 3.03 8.31
C TYR A 147 13.92 3.14 9.79
N LYS A 148 15.11 3.67 10.10
CA LYS A 148 15.55 3.88 11.49
C LYS A 148 14.90 5.10 12.14
N THR A 149 14.74 6.19 11.39
CA THR A 149 14.33 7.50 11.91
C THR A 149 12.87 7.84 11.65
N GLY A 150 12.26 7.18 10.66
CA GLY A 150 10.93 7.55 10.15
C GLY A 150 10.92 8.82 9.29
N ASN A 151 12.07 9.37 8.97
CA ASN A 151 12.19 10.62 8.20
C ASN A 151 13.22 10.50 7.08
N GLY A 152 12.92 11.12 5.94
CA GLY A 152 13.81 11.18 4.79
C GLY A 152 13.08 11.34 3.47
N THR A 153 13.83 11.31 2.38
CA THR A 153 13.30 11.44 1.02
C THR A 153 13.72 10.24 0.18
N LEU A 154 12.77 9.61 -0.45
CA LEU A 154 12.99 8.58 -1.46
C LEU A 154 13.05 9.20 -2.84
N LYS A 155 13.98 8.74 -3.68
CA LYS A 155 14.10 9.18 -5.06
C LYS A 155 13.69 8.05 -5.98
N LEU A 156 12.69 8.31 -6.81
CA LEU A 156 12.19 7.41 -7.84
C LEU A 156 12.49 7.98 -9.21
N ARG A 157 12.69 7.10 -10.19
CA ARG A 157 12.76 7.47 -11.60
C ARG A 157 11.98 6.49 -12.47
N ALA A 158 11.54 6.96 -13.62
CA ALA A 158 10.95 6.14 -14.65
C ALA A 158 11.96 5.10 -15.17
N LYS A 159 11.47 3.96 -15.66
CA LYS A 159 12.25 3.07 -16.51
C LYS A 159 11.96 3.38 -17.97
N TYR A 160 12.97 3.19 -18.80
CA TYR A 160 12.86 3.38 -20.24
C TYR A 160 13.73 2.39 -20.99
N THR A 161 13.40 2.15 -22.24
CA THR A 161 14.23 1.45 -23.23
C THR A 161 14.54 2.38 -24.39
N GLU A 162 15.68 2.18 -25.03
CA GLU A 162 16.08 2.92 -26.23
C GLU A 162 15.91 1.98 -27.43
N GLU A 163 15.11 2.39 -28.42
CA GLU A 163 14.88 1.66 -29.67
C GLU A 163 15.19 2.59 -30.87
N GLY A 164 16.41 2.49 -31.41
CA GLY A 164 16.87 3.39 -32.46
C GLY A 164 16.98 4.82 -31.97
N ASP A 165 16.20 5.72 -32.53
CA ASP A 165 16.16 7.14 -32.16
C ASP A 165 15.02 7.49 -31.18
N GLU A 166 14.30 6.47 -30.68
CA GLU A 166 13.16 6.64 -29.77
C GLU A 166 13.49 6.20 -28.35
N ILE A 167 12.93 6.92 -27.38
CA ILE A 167 12.95 6.55 -25.96
C ILE A 167 11.54 6.13 -25.55
N ILE A 168 11.39 4.86 -25.17
CA ILE A 168 10.11 4.29 -24.73
C ILE A 168 10.12 4.21 -23.22
N ILE A 169 9.24 4.98 -22.55
CA ILE A 169 9.05 4.92 -21.10
C ILE A 169 8.18 3.69 -20.80
N THR A 170 8.73 2.73 -20.03
CA THR A 170 8.06 1.47 -19.70
C THR A 170 7.36 1.50 -18.35
N ASP A 171 7.92 2.26 -17.39
CA ASP A 171 7.35 2.40 -16.05
C ASP A 171 7.41 3.88 -15.64
N LEU A 172 6.31 4.39 -15.11
CA LEU A 172 6.25 5.70 -14.45
C LEU A 172 6.46 5.53 -12.94
N PRO A 173 7.16 6.46 -12.27
CA PRO A 173 7.35 6.43 -10.82
C PRO A 173 6.08 6.82 -10.05
#